data_51d24a651e0e90ea72a04da2453cc007
#
_entry.id   51d24a651e0e90ea72a04da2453cc007
#
_cell.length_a   1.000
_cell.length_b   1.000
_cell.length_c   1.000
_cell.angle_alpha   90.00
_cell.angle_beta   90.00
_cell.angle_gamma   90.00
#
_symmetry.space_group_name_H-M   'P 1'
#
loop_
_entity.id
_entity.type
_entity.pdbx_description
1 polymer ?
#
loop_
_entity_poly.entity_id
_entity_poly.type
_entity_poly.pdbx_seq_one_letter_code
_entity_poly.pdbx_strand_id
1 'polypeptide(L)'
;MAGSYAYRTEKDRTNYIKEVYETIVTRDLVQKYTLPDTLVLQRLSEFLMDNISNLTVVFFPLVIRNITLPPILSDKKALITLAWDTLWLFLTIFEVCNHSGDREGMRAGYIAAFILMAGVWLVFWVARYLPVNGWIKAGTILIISCIWMAFTNDVYVYFAEHKKQLTILSTNFSDWTNHICVNANVCTLILIFGGIAGGGLLVYGKINRKRKCLK
;
A
#
# COMPACT_ATOMS: atom_id res chain seq x y z
N MET A 1 -7.44 29.55 12.58
CA MET A 1 -7.18 30.06 11.23
C MET A 1 -8.14 31.17 10.76
N ALA A 2 -9.07 31.60 11.56
CA ALA A 2 -10.00 32.69 11.22
C ALA A 2 -9.31 34.02 10.83
N GLY A 3 -8.14 34.33 11.40
CA GLY A 3 -7.39 35.56 11.12
C GLY A 3 -6.79 35.67 9.74
N SER A 4 -6.56 34.55 9.02
CA SER A 4 -5.92 34.58 7.68
C SER A 4 -6.83 35.16 6.58
N TYR A 5 -8.14 35.16 6.80
CA TYR A 5 -9.12 35.73 5.85
C TYR A 5 -9.16 37.28 5.83
N ALA A 6 -8.54 37.91 6.82
CA ALA A 6 -8.47 39.38 6.89
C ALA A 6 -7.42 39.97 5.93
N TYR A 7 -6.53 39.16 5.37
CA TYR A 7 -5.48 39.61 4.48
C TYR A 7 -5.93 39.60 3.02
N ARG A 8 -5.67 40.69 2.30
CA ARG A 8 -6.15 40.92 0.93
C ARG A 8 -5.36 40.13 -0.12
N THR A 9 -4.08 39.86 0.12
CA THR A 9 -3.24 39.14 -0.85
C THR A 9 -2.92 37.73 -0.36
N GLU A 10 -2.74 36.82 -1.29
CA GLU A 10 -2.41 35.42 -0.97
C GLU A 10 -1.03 35.31 -0.32
N LYS A 11 -0.10 36.17 -0.71
CA LYS A 11 1.24 36.27 -0.12
C LYS A 11 1.18 36.68 1.36
N ASP A 12 0.34 37.65 1.69
CA ASP A 12 0.20 38.11 3.09
C ASP A 12 -0.47 37.06 3.95
N ARG A 13 -1.42 36.32 3.38
CA ARG A 13 -2.07 35.18 4.04
C ARG A 13 -1.07 34.07 4.35
N THR A 14 -0.23 33.73 3.37
CA THR A 14 0.80 32.69 3.53
C THR A 14 1.84 33.12 4.58
N ASN A 15 2.28 34.38 4.54
CA ASN A 15 3.21 34.91 5.54
C ASN A 15 2.59 34.89 6.96
N TYR A 16 1.34 35.28 7.10
CA TYR A 16 0.63 35.22 8.39
C TYR A 16 0.53 33.79 8.93
N ILE A 17 0.17 32.83 8.06
CA ILE A 17 0.08 31.43 8.46
C ILE A 17 1.46 30.90 8.91
N LYS A 18 2.52 31.28 8.20
CA LYS A 18 3.90 30.91 8.54
C LYS A 18 4.32 31.51 9.89
N GLU A 19 4.02 32.77 10.12
CA GLU A 19 4.34 33.46 11.38
C GLU A 19 3.60 32.87 12.58
N VAL A 20 2.31 32.57 12.42
CA VAL A 20 1.49 31.89 13.44
C VAL A 20 2.05 30.51 13.74
N TYR A 21 2.43 29.78 12.70
CA TYR A 21 3.01 28.44 12.81
C TYR A 21 4.37 28.49 13.57
N GLU A 22 5.27 29.38 13.18
CA GLU A 22 6.56 29.57 13.86
C GLU A 22 6.36 29.94 15.34
N THR A 23 5.38 30.79 15.64
CA THR A 23 5.05 31.17 17.01
C THR A 23 4.56 29.96 17.83
N ILE A 24 3.68 29.14 17.28
CA ILE A 24 3.18 27.92 17.94
C ILE A 24 4.32 26.94 18.18
N VAL A 25 5.17 26.69 17.17
CA VAL A 25 6.31 25.78 17.29
C VAL A 25 7.28 26.26 18.35
N THR A 26 7.66 27.55 18.31
CA THR A 26 8.66 28.09 19.24
C THR A 26 8.11 28.20 20.66
N ARG A 27 6.91 28.75 20.85
CA ARG A 27 6.32 28.99 22.18
C ARG A 27 5.76 27.72 22.81
N ASP A 28 4.96 26.96 22.06
CA ASP A 28 4.17 25.88 22.67
C ASP A 28 4.93 24.55 22.71
N LEU A 29 5.77 24.28 21.72
CA LEU A 29 6.53 23.04 21.68
C LEU A 29 7.93 23.16 22.29
N VAL A 30 8.70 24.15 21.89
CA VAL A 30 10.09 24.29 22.37
C VAL A 30 10.11 24.65 23.85
N GLN A 31 9.32 25.63 24.28
CA GLN A 31 9.31 26.06 25.68
C GLN A 31 8.67 25.02 26.60
N LYS A 32 7.55 24.41 26.17
CA LYS A 32 6.82 23.43 27.00
C LYS A 32 7.60 22.14 27.20
N TYR A 33 8.35 21.70 26.20
CA TYR A 33 9.10 20.43 26.25
C TYR A 33 10.61 20.62 26.44
N THR A 34 11.08 21.86 26.65
CA THR A 34 12.49 22.17 26.85
C THR A 34 13.44 21.56 25.81
N LEU A 35 13.03 21.64 24.53
CA LEU A 35 13.77 21.03 23.43
C LEU A 35 15.07 21.81 23.20
N PRO A 36 16.24 21.14 23.16
CA PRO A 36 17.53 21.80 23.09
C PRO A 36 17.85 22.44 21.73
N ASP A 37 17.13 22.05 20.67
CA ASP A 37 17.41 22.53 19.32
C ASP A 37 16.12 22.83 18.54
N THR A 38 15.86 24.11 18.33
CA THR A 38 14.74 24.63 17.54
C THR A 38 14.90 24.33 16.05
N LEU A 39 16.13 24.20 15.58
CA LEU A 39 16.45 24.01 14.16
C LEU A 39 16.10 22.59 13.68
N VAL A 40 16.26 21.60 14.55
CA VAL A 40 15.83 20.23 14.27
C VAL A 40 14.30 20.15 14.16
N LEU A 41 13.60 20.86 15.03
CA LEU A 41 12.13 20.90 15.00
C LEU A 41 11.60 21.61 13.74
N GLN A 42 12.25 22.70 13.34
CA GLN A 42 11.94 23.41 12.09
C GLN A 42 12.16 22.51 10.85
N ARG A 43 13.32 21.85 10.75
CA ARG A 43 13.61 20.92 9.65
C ARG A 43 12.65 19.74 9.63
N LEU A 44 12.29 19.21 10.80
CA LEU A 44 11.30 18.14 10.89
C LEU A 44 9.94 18.62 10.42
N SER A 45 9.53 19.84 10.76
CA SER A 45 8.24 20.38 10.36
C SER A 45 8.19 20.71 8.87
N GLU A 46 9.27 21.22 8.28
CA GLU A 46 9.41 21.41 6.84
C GLU A 46 9.33 20.06 6.11
N PHE A 47 10.09 19.06 6.57
CA PHE A 47 10.01 17.70 6.04
C PHE A 47 8.58 17.11 6.13
N LEU A 48 7.89 17.32 7.26
CA LEU A 48 6.53 16.87 7.43
C LEU A 48 5.55 17.61 6.51
N MET A 49 5.70 18.89 6.31
CA MET A 49 4.87 19.68 5.39
C MET A 49 5.06 19.27 3.92
N ASP A 50 6.32 19.07 3.51
CA ASP A 50 6.64 18.62 2.15
C ASP A 50 6.13 17.18 1.87
N ASN A 51 6.01 16.37 2.93
CA ASN A 51 5.59 14.98 2.82
C ASN A 51 4.18 14.73 3.38
N ILE A 52 3.37 15.77 3.62
CA ILE A 52 2.07 15.62 4.29
C ILE A 52 1.11 14.72 3.52
N SER A 53 1.16 14.76 2.19
CA SER A 53 0.37 13.85 1.35
C SER A 53 0.82 12.39 1.51
N ASN A 54 2.12 12.13 1.54
CA ASN A 54 2.68 10.80 1.79
C ASN A 54 2.37 10.31 3.21
N LEU A 55 2.47 11.21 4.20
CA LEU A 55 2.09 10.93 5.59
C LEU A 55 0.60 10.60 5.72
N THR A 56 -0.25 11.34 5.03
CA THR A 56 -1.71 11.10 5.08
C THR A 56 -2.04 9.70 4.56
N VAL A 57 -1.39 9.26 3.49
CA VAL A 57 -1.56 7.91 2.93
C VAL A 57 -1.15 6.81 3.91
N VAL A 58 -0.08 7.03 4.68
CA VAL A 58 0.44 6.04 5.65
C VAL A 58 -0.25 6.15 7.01
N PHE A 59 -0.49 7.36 7.50
CA PHE A 59 -1.02 7.58 8.85
C PHE A 59 -2.51 7.22 8.99
N PHE A 60 -3.32 7.50 7.98
CA PHE A 60 -4.75 7.26 8.07
C PHE A 60 -5.11 5.78 8.27
N PRO A 61 -4.51 4.83 7.53
CA PRO A 61 -4.68 3.39 7.79
C PRO A 61 -4.26 2.99 9.21
N LEU A 62 -3.14 3.53 9.71
CA LEU A 62 -2.64 3.23 11.05
C LEU A 62 -3.57 3.78 12.15
N VAL A 63 -4.16 4.96 11.95
CA VAL A 63 -5.12 5.56 12.89
C VAL A 63 -6.37 4.68 13.02
N ILE A 64 -6.94 4.22 11.90
CA ILE A 64 -8.13 3.36 11.91
C ILE A 64 -7.84 2.01 12.54
N ARG A 65 -6.66 1.45 12.31
CA ARG A 65 -6.24 0.21 12.97
C ARG A 65 -6.30 0.32 14.50
N ASN A 66 -5.99 1.50 15.05
CA ASN A 66 -5.94 1.75 16.49
C ASN A 66 -7.26 2.26 17.08
N ILE A 67 -8.25 2.64 16.25
CA ILE A 67 -9.57 3.05 16.74
C ILE A 67 -10.24 1.86 17.41
N THR A 68 -10.74 2.10 18.61
CA THR A 68 -11.56 1.14 19.36
C THR A 68 -12.93 1.07 18.70
N LEU A 69 -13.17 0.04 17.89
CA LEU A 69 -14.47 -0.19 17.27
C LEU A 69 -15.49 -0.66 18.33
N PRO A 70 -16.78 -0.30 18.18
CA PRO A 70 -17.84 -0.86 18.98
C PRO A 70 -17.79 -2.40 18.97
N PRO A 71 -18.23 -3.08 20.04
CA PRO A 71 -18.18 -4.54 20.16
C PRO A 71 -18.79 -5.28 18.97
N ILE A 72 -19.87 -4.74 18.39
CA ILE A 72 -20.57 -5.28 17.22
C ILE A 72 -19.67 -5.33 15.96
N LEU A 73 -18.70 -4.44 15.84
CA LEU A 73 -17.81 -4.31 14.69
C LEU A 73 -16.42 -4.88 14.94
N SER A 74 -16.10 -5.26 16.18
CA SER A 74 -14.77 -5.75 16.55
C SER A 74 -14.35 -6.98 15.76
N ASP A 75 -15.28 -7.91 15.50
CA ASP A 75 -15.02 -9.13 14.74
C ASP A 75 -14.72 -8.87 13.27
N LYS A 76 -15.20 -7.75 12.74
CA LYS A 76 -14.99 -7.33 11.34
C LYS A 76 -13.87 -6.28 11.18
N LYS A 77 -13.12 -5.99 12.25
CA LYS A 77 -12.09 -4.94 12.25
C LYS A 77 -11.12 -5.04 11.06
N ALA A 78 -10.59 -6.22 10.79
CA ALA A 78 -9.66 -6.42 9.69
C ALA A 78 -10.28 -6.15 8.30
N LEU A 79 -11.55 -6.52 8.11
CA LEU A 79 -12.28 -6.26 6.87
C LEU A 79 -12.56 -4.76 6.70
N ILE A 80 -12.98 -4.09 7.78
CA ILE A 80 -13.25 -2.64 7.78
C ILE A 80 -11.96 -1.88 7.48
N THR A 81 -10.84 -2.27 8.10
CA THR A 81 -9.55 -1.62 7.86
C THR A 81 -9.13 -1.79 6.39
N LEU A 82 -9.22 -2.99 5.85
CA LEU A 82 -8.86 -3.23 4.45
C LEU A 82 -9.77 -2.47 3.47
N ALA A 83 -11.07 -2.42 3.74
CA ALA A 83 -11.99 -1.64 2.92
C ALA A 83 -11.69 -0.14 2.97
N TRP A 84 -11.34 0.37 4.16
CA TRP A 84 -10.94 1.75 4.35
C TRP A 84 -9.63 2.08 3.62
N ASP A 85 -8.61 1.22 3.74
CA ASP A 85 -7.33 1.39 3.06
C ASP A 85 -7.52 1.38 1.54
N THR A 86 -8.41 0.51 1.04
CA THR A 86 -8.78 0.46 -0.38
C THR A 86 -9.42 1.78 -0.82
N LEU A 87 -10.43 2.27 -0.08
CA LEU A 87 -11.10 3.54 -0.37
C LEU A 87 -10.10 4.70 -0.38
N TRP A 88 -9.23 4.74 0.63
CA TRP A 88 -8.23 5.79 0.78
C TRP A 88 -7.21 5.80 -0.36
N LEU A 89 -6.77 4.64 -0.83
CA LEU A 89 -5.88 4.53 -1.99
C LEU A 89 -6.51 5.17 -3.25
N PHE A 90 -7.78 4.86 -3.52
CA PHE A 90 -8.47 5.46 -4.67
C PHE A 90 -8.67 6.97 -4.54
N LEU A 91 -9.00 7.46 -3.34
CA LEU A 91 -9.12 8.89 -3.06
C LEU A 91 -7.78 9.61 -3.23
N THR A 92 -6.68 8.99 -2.81
CA THR A 92 -5.34 9.58 -2.96
C THR A 92 -4.96 9.71 -4.44
N ILE A 93 -5.23 8.68 -5.26
CA ILE A 93 -4.99 8.76 -6.71
C ILE A 93 -5.82 9.88 -7.33
N PHE A 94 -7.10 9.98 -6.94
CA PHE A 94 -7.97 11.06 -7.40
C PHE A 94 -7.39 12.44 -7.08
N GLU A 95 -7.02 12.67 -5.81
CA GLU A 95 -6.53 13.95 -5.34
C GLU A 95 -5.22 14.36 -6.03
N VAL A 96 -4.25 13.44 -6.10
CA VAL A 96 -2.95 13.68 -6.73
C VAL A 96 -3.10 13.99 -8.22
N CYS A 97 -3.87 13.17 -8.95
CA CYS A 97 -4.04 13.37 -10.39
C CYS A 97 -4.93 14.56 -10.72
N ASN A 98 -5.92 14.88 -9.87
CA ASN A 98 -6.75 16.06 -10.05
C ASN A 98 -5.94 17.35 -9.81
N HIS A 99 -5.07 17.34 -8.82
CA HIS A 99 -4.18 18.48 -8.54
C HIS A 99 -3.16 18.73 -9.66
N SER A 100 -2.61 17.65 -10.24
CA SER A 100 -1.66 17.72 -11.37
C SER A 100 -2.34 17.96 -12.73
N GLY A 101 -3.65 17.80 -12.83
CA GLY A 101 -4.41 17.87 -14.09
C GLY A 101 -4.17 16.67 -15.03
N ASP A 102 -3.51 15.62 -14.55
CA ASP A 102 -3.15 14.43 -15.34
C ASP A 102 -4.30 13.41 -15.38
N ARG A 103 -5.15 13.51 -16.38
CA ARG A 103 -6.26 12.56 -16.58
C ARG A 103 -5.82 11.17 -17.06
N GLU A 104 -4.75 11.08 -17.82
CA GLU A 104 -4.22 9.81 -18.29
C GLU A 104 -3.56 9.05 -17.15
N GLY A 105 -2.77 9.73 -16.34
CA GLY A 105 -2.19 9.19 -15.11
C GLY A 105 -3.26 8.73 -14.12
N MET A 106 -4.39 9.45 -14.01
CA MET A 106 -5.52 9.03 -13.18
C MET A 106 -6.10 7.70 -13.63
N ARG A 107 -6.34 7.52 -14.94
CA ARG A 107 -6.86 6.26 -15.50
C ARG A 107 -5.87 5.12 -15.27
N ALA A 108 -4.59 5.33 -15.57
CA ALA A 108 -3.53 4.34 -15.36
C ALA A 108 -3.40 3.97 -13.88
N GLY A 109 -3.43 4.95 -12.99
CA GLY A 109 -3.37 4.77 -11.55
C GLY A 109 -4.55 3.96 -11.01
N TYR A 110 -5.76 4.22 -11.46
CA TYR A 110 -6.94 3.43 -11.06
C TYR A 110 -6.86 1.98 -11.52
N ILE A 111 -6.43 1.72 -12.75
CA ILE A 111 -6.25 0.37 -13.26
C ILE A 111 -5.21 -0.37 -12.40
N ALA A 112 -4.05 0.25 -12.15
CA ALA A 112 -2.99 -0.33 -11.33
C ALA A 112 -3.46 -0.60 -9.89
N ALA A 113 -4.13 0.36 -9.26
CA ALA A 113 -4.68 0.23 -7.91
C ALA A 113 -5.73 -0.88 -7.82
N PHE A 114 -6.63 -0.97 -8.79
CA PHE A 114 -7.64 -2.03 -8.82
C PHE A 114 -7.00 -3.42 -8.92
N ILE A 115 -6.02 -3.60 -9.81
CA ILE A 115 -5.30 -4.86 -9.96
C ILE A 115 -4.57 -5.22 -8.66
N LEU A 116 -3.84 -4.25 -8.07
CA LEU A 116 -3.12 -4.47 -6.82
C LEU A 116 -4.07 -4.88 -5.69
N MET A 117 -5.15 -4.11 -5.49
CA MET A 117 -6.10 -4.37 -4.42
C MET A 117 -6.87 -5.66 -4.61
N ALA A 118 -7.19 -6.05 -5.86
CA ALA A 118 -7.81 -7.35 -6.13
C ALA A 118 -6.94 -8.52 -5.62
N GLY A 119 -5.62 -8.46 -5.80
CA GLY A 119 -4.69 -9.44 -5.23
C GLY A 119 -4.68 -9.44 -3.71
N VAL A 120 -4.63 -8.26 -3.08
CA VAL A 120 -4.67 -8.10 -1.61
C VAL A 120 -5.97 -8.66 -1.03
N TRP A 121 -7.11 -8.32 -1.64
CA TRP A 121 -8.43 -8.85 -1.24
C TRP A 121 -8.51 -10.36 -1.37
N LEU A 122 -7.99 -10.93 -2.46
CA LEU A 122 -7.96 -12.38 -2.68
C LEU A 122 -7.13 -13.09 -1.60
N VAL A 123 -5.95 -12.58 -1.27
CA VAL A 123 -5.12 -13.10 -0.17
C VAL A 123 -5.84 -12.96 1.18
N PHE A 124 -6.49 -11.83 1.43
CA PHE A 124 -7.28 -11.61 2.65
C PHE A 124 -8.41 -12.64 2.79
N TRP A 125 -9.16 -12.90 1.72
CA TRP A 125 -10.23 -13.89 1.71
C TRP A 125 -9.71 -15.29 2.04
N VAL A 126 -8.61 -15.71 1.42
CA VAL A 126 -7.97 -17.00 1.70
C VAL A 126 -7.47 -17.07 3.14
N ALA A 127 -6.79 -16.00 3.63
CA ALA A 127 -6.28 -15.94 4.99
C ALA A 127 -7.39 -16.03 6.04
N ARG A 128 -8.52 -15.38 5.80
CA ARG A 128 -9.59 -15.24 6.78
C ARG A 128 -10.60 -16.38 6.75
N TYR A 129 -11.03 -16.77 5.54
CA TYR A 129 -12.22 -17.63 5.37
C TYR A 129 -11.89 -19.07 4.97
N LEU A 130 -10.67 -19.39 4.54
CA LEU A 130 -10.33 -20.75 4.16
C LEU A 130 -10.23 -21.66 5.42
N PRO A 131 -11.13 -22.65 5.60
CA PRO A 131 -11.17 -23.48 6.82
C PRO A 131 -10.18 -24.64 6.75
N VAL A 132 -8.88 -24.34 6.63
CA VAL A 132 -7.80 -25.33 6.53
C VAL A 132 -6.71 -25.07 7.56
N ASN A 133 -5.81 -26.07 7.74
CA ASN A 133 -4.65 -25.95 8.60
C ASN A 133 -3.76 -24.76 8.19
N GLY A 134 -3.14 -24.08 9.17
CA GLY A 134 -2.29 -22.91 8.96
C GLY A 134 -1.20 -23.11 7.90
N TRP A 135 -0.56 -24.29 7.86
CA TRP A 135 0.45 -24.62 6.85
C TRP A 135 -0.11 -24.71 5.43
N ILE A 136 -1.30 -25.31 5.28
CA ILE A 136 -2.00 -25.39 3.99
C ILE A 136 -2.41 -23.98 3.56
N LYS A 137 -2.93 -23.17 4.51
CA LYS A 137 -3.31 -21.79 4.27
C LYS A 137 -2.11 -20.96 3.79
N ALA A 138 -0.98 -21.04 4.49
CA ALA A 138 0.24 -20.33 4.13
C ALA A 138 0.76 -20.74 2.73
N GLY A 139 0.77 -22.04 2.42
CA GLY A 139 1.15 -22.54 1.10
C GLY A 139 0.23 -22.04 -0.02
N THR A 140 -1.09 -22.03 0.22
CA THR A 140 -2.07 -21.52 -0.74
C THR A 140 -1.89 -20.02 -0.98
N ILE A 141 -1.72 -19.22 0.09
CA ILE A 141 -1.47 -17.78 -0.01
C ILE A 141 -0.20 -17.52 -0.82
N LEU A 142 0.89 -18.24 -0.52
CA LEU A 142 2.16 -18.07 -1.21
C LEU A 142 2.02 -18.33 -2.72
N ILE A 143 1.38 -19.44 -3.10
CA ILE A 143 1.17 -19.79 -4.52
C ILE A 143 0.32 -18.72 -5.22
N ILE A 144 -0.79 -18.32 -4.61
CA ILE A 144 -1.70 -17.30 -5.17
C ILE A 144 -0.95 -15.98 -5.34
N SER A 145 -0.18 -15.55 -4.33
CA SER A 145 0.60 -14.30 -4.40
C SER A 145 1.65 -14.33 -5.50
N CYS A 146 2.35 -15.45 -5.67
CA CYS A 146 3.35 -15.61 -6.75
C CYS A 146 2.71 -15.57 -8.13
N ILE A 147 1.59 -16.27 -8.32
CA ILE A 147 0.84 -16.22 -9.58
C ILE A 147 0.35 -14.79 -9.84
N TRP A 148 -0.25 -14.15 -8.83
CA TRP A 148 -0.74 -12.79 -8.97
C TRP A 148 0.38 -11.82 -9.38
N MET A 149 1.51 -11.83 -8.67
CA MET A 149 2.65 -10.97 -8.97
C MET A 149 3.22 -11.22 -10.38
N ALA A 150 3.31 -12.48 -10.80
CA ALA A 150 3.86 -12.81 -12.11
C ALA A 150 2.98 -12.30 -13.28
N PHE A 151 1.66 -12.26 -13.09
CA PHE A 151 0.71 -11.86 -14.14
C PHE A 151 0.18 -10.42 -13.98
N THR A 152 0.52 -9.72 -12.89
CA THR A 152 0.05 -8.34 -12.64
C THR A 152 0.35 -7.41 -13.81
N ASN A 153 1.56 -7.47 -14.36
CA ASN A 153 1.95 -6.65 -15.51
C ASN A 153 1.15 -6.97 -16.76
N ASP A 154 0.90 -8.24 -17.05
CA ASP A 154 0.15 -8.66 -18.23
C ASP A 154 -1.31 -8.21 -18.16
N VAL A 155 -1.89 -8.31 -16.96
CA VAL A 155 -3.25 -7.82 -16.69
C VAL A 155 -3.31 -6.30 -16.84
N TYR A 156 -2.31 -5.58 -16.32
CA TYR A 156 -2.23 -4.13 -16.47
C TYR A 156 -2.15 -3.70 -17.94
N VAL A 157 -1.23 -4.29 -18.72
CA VAL A 157 -1.07 -4.00 -20.16
C VAL A 157 -2.34 -4.30 -20.94
N TYR A 158 -3.03 -5.39 -20.58
CA TYR A 158 -4.33 -5.72 -21.20
C TYR A 158 -5.40 -4.65 -20.97
N PHE A 159 -5.54 -4.15 -19.74
CA PHE A 159 -6.56 -3.14 -19.42
C PHE A 159 -6.17 -1.71 -19.82
N ALA A 160 -4.88 -1.36 -19.72
CA ALA A 160 -4.40 -0.02 -20.02
C ALA A 160 -4.15 0.20 -21.52
N GLU A 161 -3.54 -0.78 -22.20
CA GLU A 161 -3.09 -0.65 -23.59
C GLU A 161 -3.88 -1.50 -24.58
N HIS A 162 -4.82 -2.32 -24.12
CA HIS A 162 -5.59 -3.29 -24.93
C HIS A 162 -4.71 -4.28 -25.72
N LYS A 163 -3.49 -4.54 -25.24
CA LYS A 163 -2.56 -5.48 -25.84
C LYS A 163 -2.57 -6.80 -25.08
N LYS A 164 -2.55 -7.91 -25.81
CA LYS A 164 -2.36 -9.24 -25.24
C LYS A 164 -0.87 -9.53 -25.17
N GLN A 165 -0.31 -9.53 -23.98
CA GLN A 165 1.07 -9.86 -23.72
C GLN A 165 1.13 -10.92 -22.63
N LEU A 166 2.08 -11.85 -22.77
CA LEU A 166 2.44 -12.81 -21.72
C LEU A 166 3.93 -12.63 -21.44
N THR A 167 4.24 -11.90 -20.39
CA THR A 167 5.62 -11.55 -20.00
C THR A 167 6.50 -12.80 -19.87
N ILE A 168 5.95 -13.87 -19.32
CA ILE A 168 6.68 -15.14 -19.11
C ILE A 168 7.22 -15.76 -20.41
N LEU A 169 6.56 -15.55 -21.55
CA LEU A 169 7.03 -16.10 -22.84
C LEU A 169 8.33 -15.45 -23.32
N SER A 170 8.69 -14.29 -22.79
CA SER A 170 9.94 -13.59 -23.09
C SER A 170 11.08 -13.98 -22.17
N THR A 171 10.95 -15.07 -21.38
CA THR A 171 11.98 -15.53 -20.45
C THR A 171 13.24 -15.94 -21.21
N ASN A 172 14.37 -15.29 -20.88
CA ASN A 172 15.68 -15.61 -21.40
C ASN A 172 16.73 -15.37 -20.31
N PHE A 173 17.12 -16.43 -19.61
CA PHE A 173 18.08 -16.34 -18.51
C PHE A 173 19.49 -15.98 -18.92
N SER A 174 19.81 -15.97 -20.22
CA SER A 174 21.10 -15.53 -20.71
C SER A 174 21.18 -14.01 -20.92
N ASP A 175 20.03 -13.34 -20.99
CA ASP A 175 19.95 -11.89 -21.18
C ASP A 175 19.35 -11.21 -19.93
N TRP A 176 20.20 -10.47 -19.22
CA TRP A 176 19.86 -9.66 -18.06
C TRP A 176 20.01 -8.15 -18.32
N THR A 177 20.21 -7.75 -19.58
CA THR A 177 20.37 -6.35 -19.99
C THR A 177 19.09 -5.77 -20.56
N ASN A 178 18.29 -6.59 -21.24
CA ASN A 178 17.02 -6.18 -21.80
C ASN A 178 15.91 -6.18 -20.71
N HIS A 179 15.29 -5.04 -20.49
CA HIS A 179 14.23 -4.87 -19.48
C HIS A 179 13.06 -5.87 -19.61
N ILE A 180 12.70 -6.25 -20.83
CA ILE A 180 11.63 -7.23 -21.07
C ILE A 180 12.07 -8.62 -20.59
N CYS A 181 13.27 -9.04 -20.92
CA CYS A 181 13.83 -10.32 -20.49
C CYS A 181 14.05 -10.36 -18.98
N VAL A 182 14.57 -9.27 -18.38
CA VAL A 182 14.76 -9.17 -16.93
C VAL A 182 13.43 -9.35 -16.19
N ASN A 183 12.39 -8.65 -16.61
CA ASN A 183 11.07 -8.75 -16.00
C ASN A 183 10.50 -10.18 -16.13
N ALA A 184 10.61 -10.78 -17.31
CA ALA A 184 10.19 -12.15 -17.57
C ALA A 184 10.96 -13.18 -16.72
N ASN A 185 12.29 -13.02 -16.61
CA ASN A 185 13.15 -13.87 -15.80
C ASN A 185 12.76 -13.81 -14.33
N VAL A 186 12.55 -12.61 -13.78
CA VAL A 186 12.13 -12.40 -12.39
C VAL A 186 10.76 -13.03 -12.14
N CYS A 187 9.77 -12.80 -13.01
CA CYS A 187 8.45 -13.41 -12.90
C CYS A 187 8.52 -14.94 -12.90
N THR A 188 9.32 -15.52 -13.79
CA THR A 188 9.53 -16.96 -13.88
C THR A 188 10.19 -17.53 -12.62
N LEU A 189 11.21 -16.85 -12.08
CA LEU A 189 11.85 -17.25 -10.81
C LEU A 189 10.88 -17.20 -9.63
N ILE A 190 10.05 -16.15 -9.55
CA ILE A 190 9.02 -16.04 -8.52
C ILE A 190 8.05 -17.22 -8.59
N LEU A 191 7.62 -17.62 -9.79
CA LEU A 191 6.72 -18.75 -9.98
C LEU A 191 7.39 -20.08 -9.58
N ILE A 192 8.63 -20.30 -9.98
CA ILE A 192 9.37 -21.53 -9.67
C ILE A 192 9.59 -21.65 -8.17
N PHE A 193 10.23 -20.67 -7.55
CA PHE A 193 10.55 -20.71 -6.12
C PHE A 193 9.30 -20.65 -5.25
N GLY A 194 8.33 -19.81 -5.60
CA GLY A 194 7.05 -19.72 -4.92
C GLY A 194 6.21 -21.00 -5.04
N GLY A 195 6.23 -21.63 -6.22
CA GLY A 195 5.58 -22.91 -6.47
C GLY A 195 6.20 -24.03 -5.64
N ILE A 196 7.54 -24.13 -5.60
CA ILE A 196 8.25 -25.12 -4.81
C ILE A 196 8.00 -24.90 -3.31
N ALA A 197 8.19 -23.70 -2.80
CA ALA A 197 7.99 -23.38 -1.40
C ALA A 197 6.52 -23.54 -0.97
N GLY A 198 5.57 -23.03 -1.75
CA GLY A 198 4.15 -23.17 -1.49
C GLY A 198 3.67 -24.61 -1.56
N GLY A 199 4.13 -25.37 -2.57
CA GLY A 199 3.87 -26.80 -2.70
C GLY A 199 4.43 -27.60 -1.51
N GLY A 200 5.64 -27.30 -1.07
CA GLY A 200 6.25 -27.89 0.12
C GLY A 200 5.42 -27.65 1.37
N LEU A 201 4.92 -26.42 1.58
CA LEU A 201 4.03 -26.10 2.71
C LEU A 201 2.69 -26.84 2.64
N LEU A 202 2.12 -27.01 1.44
CA LEU A 202 0.88 -27.77 1.26
C LEU A 202 1.08 -29.26 1.62
N VAL A 203 2.16 -29.88 1.15
CA VAL A 203 2.50 -31.27 1.44
C VAL A 203 2.74 -31.45 2.93
N TYR A 204 3.56 -30.61 3.53
CA TYR A 204 3.82 -30.62 4.98
C TYR A 204 2.53 -30.47 5.79
N GLY A 205 1.66 -29.56 5.41
CA GLY A 205 0.37 -29.35 6.05
C GLY A 205 -0.56 -30.58 6.00
N LYS A 206 -0.57 -31.29 4.86
CA LYS A 206 -1.29 -32.55 4.71
C LYS A 206 -0.74 -33.65 5.62
N ILE A 207 0.56 -33.83 5.66
CA ILE A 207 1.22 -34.85 6.49
C ILE A 207 0.96 -34.57 7.98
N ASN A 208 1.10 -33.34 8.40
CA ASN A 208 0.89 -32.95 9.80
C ASN A 208 -0.58 -33.13 10.23
N ARG A 209 -1.54 -32.91 9.34
CA ARG A 209 -2.96 -33.18 9.59
C ARG A 209 -3.20 -34.69 9.82
N LYS A 210 -2.63 -35.56 8.99
CA LYS A 210 -2.76 -37.00 9.14
C LYS A 210 -2.18 -37.51 10.49
N ARG A 211 -1.01 -36.98 10.90
CA ARG A 211 -0.41 -37.34 12.19
C ARG A 211 -1.25 -36.94 13.40
N LYS A 212 -2.00 -35.85 13.33
CA LYS A 212 -2.91 -35.42 14.41
C LYS A 212 -4.20 -36.26 14.48
N CYS A 213 -4.62 -36.88 13.41
CA CYS A 213 -5.80 -37.75 13.37
C CYS A 213 -5.48 -39.17 13.82
N LEU A 214 -4.17 -39.56 13.91
CA LEU A 214 -3.70 -40.87 14.33
C LEU A 214 -3.26 -40.94 15.82
N LYS A 215 -3.28 -39.82 16.52
CA LYS A 215 -3.13 -39.66 17.95
C LYS A 215 -4.48 -39.39 18.61
#